data_0b83bdf58a48e0cc9325f0e31e85fe72
#
_entry.id   0b83bdf58a48e0cc9325f0e31e85fe72
#
_cell.length_a   1.000
_cell.length_b   1.000
_cell.length_c   1.000
_cell.angle_alpha   90.00
_cell.angle_beta   90.00
_cell.angle_gamma   90.00
#
_symmetry.space_group_name_H-M   'P 1'
#
loop_
_entity.id
_entity.type
_entity.pdbx_description
1 polymer ?
#
loop_
_entity_poly.entity_id
_entity_poly.type
_entity_poly.pdbx_seq_one_letter_code
_entity_poly.pdbx_strand_id
1 'polypeptide(L)'
;MSHVPVPTPSARPLVTERLVLRPVRSGDVPAVTRLWTDPEVRRHLGGPVIDSVIRIRQRRIVGAAGFHAAVRAEDGVLLGLVTVEAAGRGGETEVSYQFLPEHWGRGYAREAVGAAVARALESAPSVVAVTQEANHRSRRLLEAVGLEHAESFVEWDAHQVLYRLCR
;
A
#
# COMPACT_ATOMS: atom_id res chain seq x y z
N MET A 1 31.37 21.93 4.78
CA MET A 1 30.92 21.41 3.47
C MET A 1 29.44 21.12 3.57
N SER A 2 28.63 21.99 3.01
CA SER A 2 27.17 21.86 3.08
C SER A 2 26.72 20.74 2.16
N HIS A 3 26.17 19.68 2.76
CA HIS A 3 25.55 18.58 2.03
C HIS A 3 24.19 19.09 1.52
N VAL A 4 24.15 19.47 0.24
CA VAL A 4 22.87 19.73 -0.43
C VAL A 4 22.20 18.38 -0.62
N PRO A 5 21.00 18.14 -0.07
CA PRO A 5 20.29 16.90 -0.34
C PRO A 5 19.96 16.85 -1.83
N VAL A 6 20.46 15.84 -2.51
CA VAL A 6 20.04 15.52 -3.89
C VAL A 6 18.53 15.25 -3.84
N PRO A 7 17.71 15.97 -4.61
CA PRO A 7 16.29 15.69 -4.65
C PRO A 7 16.13 14.25 -5.15
N THR A 8 15.51 13.40 -4.33
CA THR A 8 15.08 12.08 -4.75
C THR A 8 14.21 12.26 -6.00
N PRO A 9 14.47 11.56 -7.11
CA PRO A 9 13.68 11.72 -8.31
C PRO A 9 12.22 11.48 -7.94
N SER A 10 11.39 12.49 -8.17
CA SER A 10 9.94 12.40 -8.00
C SER A 10 9.50 11.16 -8.75
N ALA A 11 9.06 10.15 -8.02
CA ALA A 11 8.67 8.89 -8.62
C ALA A 11 7.62 9.19 -9.71
N ARG A 12 7.94 8.87 -10.96
CA ARG A 12 6.99 9.06 -12.06
C ARG A 12 5.70 8.33 -11.71
N PRO A 13 4.54 8.96 -11.90
CA PRO A 13 3.27 8.28 -11.71
C PRO A 13 3.25 6.95 -12.46
N LEU A 14 2.73 5.91 -11.82
CA LEU A 14 2.56 4.61 -12.42
C LEU A 14 1.16 4.54 -13.02
N VAL A 15 1.07 4.47 -14.34
CA VAL A 15 -0.20 4.43 -15.07
C VAL A 15 -0.52 2.99 -15.43
N THR A 16 -1.73 2.55 -15.10
CA THR A 16 -2.27 1.25 -15.50
C THR A 16 -3.47 1.44 -16.43
N GLU A 17 -4.18 0.37 -16.76
CA GLU A 17 -5.36 0.45 -17.64
C GLU A 17 -6.43 1.41 -17.09
N ARG A 18 -6.72 1.35 -15.77
CA ARG A 18 -7.80 2.11 -15.16
C ARG A 18 -7.34 3.07 -14.06
N LEU A 19 -6.08 3.00 -13.63
CA LEU A 19 -5.58 3.70 -12.46
C LEU A 19 -4.34 4.54 -12.75
N VAL A 20 -4.14 5.54 -11.90
CA VAL A 20 -2.89 6.27 -11.76
C VAL A 20 -2.44 6.15 -10.30
N LEU A 21 -1.26 5.59 -10.07
CA LEU A 21 -0.60 5.61 -8.77
C LEU A 21 0.36 6.79 -8.74
N ARG A 22 0.11 7.75 -7.88
CA ARG A 22 0.87 8.99 -7.77
C ARG A 22 1.11 9.39 -6.32
N PRO A 23 2.03 10.30 -6.02
CA PRO A 23 2.18 10.84 -4.67
C PRO A 23 0.84 11.39 -4.13
N VAL A 24 0.65 11.26 -2.82
CA VAL A 24 -0.53 11.79 -2.14
C VAL A 24 -0.51 13.32 -2.18
N ARG A 25 -1.62 13.92 -2.51
CA ARG A 25 -1.83 15.38 -2.57
C ARG A 25 -2.70 15.84 -1.40
N SER A 26 -2.70 17.13 -1.12
CA SER A 26 -3.53 17.70 -0.05
C SER A 26 -5.03 17.41 -0.21
N GLY A 27 -5.53 17.41 -1.44
CA GLY A 27 -6.92 17.07 -1.75
C GLY A 27 -7.31 15.62 -1.48
N ASP A 28 -6.34 14.72 -1.36
CA ASP A 28 -6.57 13.30 -1.07
C ASP A 28 -6.75 13.02 0.42
N VAL A 29 -6.33 13.92 1.29
CA VAL A 29 -6.28 13.70 2.75
C VAL A 29 -7.61 13.25 3.33
N PRO A 30 -8.77 13.80 2.97
CA PRO A 30 -10.06 13.31 3.47
C PRO A 30 -10.31 11.83 3.14
N ALA A 31 -10.08 11.40 1.91
CA ALA A 31 -10.28 10.01 1.49
C ALA A 31 -9.23 9.07 2.12
N VAL A 32 -7.97 9.49 2.21
CA VAL A 32 -6.93 8.73 2.90
C VAL A 32 -7.25 8.60 4.39
N THR A 33 -7.80 9.62 5.02
CA THR A 33 -8.24 9.57 6.42
C THR A 33 -9.33 8.51 6.61
N ARG A 34 -10.26 8.36 5.67
CA ARG A 34 -11.25 7.29 5.72
C ARG A 34 -10.62 5.90 5.77
N LEU A 35 -9.51 5.66 5.06
CA LEU A 35 -8.79 4.38 5.12
C LEU A 35 -8.29 4.06 6.54
N TRP A 36 -8.03 5.05 7.36
CA TRP A 36 -7.56 4.88 8.74
C TRP A 36 -8.68 4.76 9.77
N THR A 37 -9.88 5.21 9.43
CA THR A 37 -11.02 5.28 10.36
C THR A 37 -12.13 4.28 10.06
N ASP A 38 -12.21 3.77 8.84
CA ASP A 38 -13.24 2.82 8.44
C ASP A 38 -13.02 1.46 9.10
N PRO A 39 -14.00 0.94 9.88
CA PRO A 39 -13.85 -0.34 10.58
C PRO A 39 -13.69 -1.54 9.63
N GLU A 40 -14.30 -1.52 8.45
CA GLU A 40 -14.17 -2.60 7.47
C GLU A 40 -12.77 -2.64 6.86
N VAL A 41 -12.23 -1.49 6.48
CA VAL A 41 -10.84 -1.36 5.99
C VAL A 41 -9.88 -1.85 7.07
N ARG A 42 -10.12 -1.47 8.32
CA ARG A 42 -9.24 -1.73 9.44
C ARG A 42 -9.47 -3.07 10.16
N ARG A 43 -10.41 -3.88 9.71
CA ARG A 43 -10.76 -5.16 10.35
C ARG A 43 -9.55 -6.06 10.64
N HIS A 44 -8.62 -6.14 9.72
CA HIS A 44 -7.40 -6.96 9.83
C HIS A 44 -6.13 -6.13 10.05
N LEU A 45 -6.27 -4.86 10.48
CA LEU A 45 -5.17 -3.92 10.67
C LEU A 45 -5.16 -3.30 12.07
N GLY A 46 -5.74 -3.99 13.06
CA GLY A 46 -5.79 -3.53 14.44
C GLY A 46 -6.90 -2.54 14.77
N GLY A 47 -7.93 -2.45 13.90
CA GLY A 47 -9.06 -1.54 14.09
C GLY A 47 -8.79 -0.09 13.71
N PRO A 48 -9.78 0.80 13.86
CA PRO A 48 -9.66 2.22 13.54
C PRO A 48 -8.52 2.89 14.32
N VAL A 49 -7.83 3.81 13.63
CA VAL A 49 -6.74 4.58 14.21
C VAL A 49 -7.30 5.70 15.09
N ILE A 50 -6.68 5.96 16.23
CA ILE A 50 -7.12 7.01 17.17
C ILE A 50 -6.81 8.42 16.65
N ASP A 51 -7.62 9.40 17.04
CA ASP A 51 -7.59 10.76 16.52
C ASP A 51 -6.23 11.47 16.64
N SER A 52 -5.50 11.25 17.73
CA SER A 52 -4.19 11.85 17.92
C SER A 52 -3.17 11.38 16.87
N VAL A 53 -3.22 10.10 16.52
CA VAL A 53 -2.37 9.49 15.49
C VAL A 53 -2.82 9.94 14.09
N ILE A 54 -4.14 10.05 13.84
CA ILE A 54 -4.69 10.55 12.58
C ILE A 54 -4.14 11.94 12.27
N ARG A 55 -4.19 12.86 13.24
CA ARG A 55 -3.66 14.23 13.06
C ARG A 55 -2.18 14.25 12.67
N ILE A 56 -1.37 13.37 13.25
CA ILE A 56 0.04 13.24 12.88
C ILE A 56 0.19 12.71 11.46
N ARG A 57 -0.56 11.68 11.10
CA ARG A 57 -0.52 11.08 9.76
C ARG A 57 -0.95 12.06 8.68
N GLN A 58 -2.03 12.82 8.91
CA GLN A 58 -2.52 13.83 7.96
C GLN A 58 -1.47 14.89 7.62
N ARG A 59 -0.66 15.30 8.59
CA ARG A 59 0.42 16.28 8.38
C ARG A 59 1.59 15.73 7.58
N ARG A 60 1.79 14.41 7.58
CA ARG A 60 2.97 13.75 7.01
C ARG A 60 2.72 13.05 5.68
N ILE A 61 1.47 12.73 5.36
CA ILE A 61 1.15 11.86 4.22
C ILE A 61 1.32 12.54 2.86
N VAL A 62 1.13 13.85 2.78
CA VAL A 62 1.24 14.59 1.51
C VAL A 62 2.68 14.55 1.00
N GLY A 63 2.88 14.00 -0.18
CA GLY A 63 4.19 13.85 -0.79
C GLY A 63 5.14 12.87 -0.08
N ALA A 64 4.64 12.11 0.89
CA ALA A 64 5.46 11.15 1.63
C ALA A 64 6.01 10.07 0.69
N ALA A 65 7.32 9.84 0.78
CA ALA A 65 8.00 8.82 -0.02
C ALA A 65 7.42 7.42 0.25
N GLY A 66 7.24 6.64 -0.81
CA GLY A 66 6.71 5.28 -0.73
C GLY A 66 5.19 5.18 -0.61
N PHE A 67 4.47 6.30 -0.42
CA PHE A 67 3.00 6.32 -0.37
C PHE A 67 2.41 6.76 -1.70
N HIS A 68 1.56 5.92 -2.28
CA HIS A 68 0.93 6.15 -3.58
C HIS A 68 -0.58 6.14 -3.47
N ALA A 69 -1.20 7.28 -3.80
CA ALA A 69 -2.64 7.35 -3.98
C ALA A 69 -3.01 6.56 -5.26
N ALA A 70 -3.85 5.56 -5.11
CA ALA A 70 -4.44 4.84 -6.23
C ALA A 70 -5.72 5.57 -6.68
N VAL A 71 -5.63 6.23 -7.81
CA VAL A 71 -6.68 7.11 -8.32
C VAL A 71 -7.24 6.54 -9.60
N ARG A 72 -8.57 6.54 -9.74
CA ARG A 72 -9.22 6.12 -10.99
C ARG A 72 -8.97 7.16 -12.07
N ALA A 73 -8.42 6.72 -13.20
CA ALA A 73 -8.01 7.62 -14.28
C ALA A 73 -9.18 8.37 -14.93
N GLU A 74 -10.35 7.72 -14.98
CA GLU A 74 -11.56 8.26 -15.63
C GLU A 74 -12.07 9.55 -14.97
N ASP A 75 -12.08 9.61 -13.63
CA ASP A 75 -12.73 10.70 -12.89
C ASP A 75 -11.88 11.29 -11.75
N GLY A 76 -10.68 10.77 -11.53
CA GLY A 76 -9.78 11.26 -10.49
C GLY A 76 -10.18 10.86 -9.06
N VAL A 77 -11.12 9.94 -8.89
CA VAL A 77 -11.55 9.46 -7.57
C VAL A 77 -10.46 8.61 -6.94
N LEU A 78 -10.10 8.92 -5.69
CA LEU A 78 -9.17 8.10 -4.91
C LEU A 78 -9.89 6.84 -4.45
N LEU A 79 -9.32 5.68 -4.80
CA LEU A 79 -9.85 4.37 -4.46
C LEU A 79 -9.15 3.75 -3.26
N GLY A 80 -7.88 4.06 -3.07
CA GLY A 80 -7.06 3.48 -2.03
C GLY A 80 -5.66 4.06 -1.96
N LEU A 81 -4.84 3.43 -1.13
CA LEU A 81 -3.44 3.77 -0.89
C LEU A 81 -2.60 2.52 -1.04
N VAL A 82 -1.52 2.60 -1.80
CA VAL A 82 -0.49 1.56 -1.91
C VAL A 82 0.80 2.10 -1.33
N THR A 83 1.42 1.34 -0.44
CA THR A 83 2.68 1.71 0.18
C THR A 83 3.77 0.76 -0.27
N VAL A 84 4.93 1.29 -0.66
CA VAL A 84 6.13 0.54 -1.02
C VAL A 84 7.27 1.03 -0.15
N GLU A 85 7.75 0.19 0.73
CA GLU A 85 8.84 0.47 1.67
C GLU A 85 10.08 -0.31 1.28
N ALA A 86 11.12 0.40 0.81
CA ALA A 86 12.34 -0.23 0.24
C ALA A 86 13.17 -1.04 1.24
N ALA A 87 13.09 -0.70 2.53
CA ALA A 87 13.75 -1.42 3.62
C ALA A 87 12.72 -1.76 4.70
N GLY A 88 11.69 -2.47 4.30
CA GLY A 88 10.61 -2.91 5.17
C GLY A 88 11.00 -4.12 6.02
N ARG A 89 10.13 -5.09 6.08
CA ARG A 89 10.30 -6.28 6.90
C ARG A 89 11.57 -7.06 6.49
N GLY A 90 12.45 -7.29 7.48
CA GLY A 90 13.70 -8.02 7.25
C GLY A 90 14.66 -7.38 6.26
N GLY A 91 14.50 -6.09 5.96
CA GLY A 91 15.28 -5.36 4.96
C GLY A 91 14.82 -5.58 3.52
N GLU A 92 13.79 -6.39 3.30
CA GLU A 92 13.19 -6.60 1.97
C GLU A 92 12.24 -5.45 1.60
N THR A 93 11.98 -5.28 0.32
CA THR A 93 10.96 -4.32 -0.12
C THR A 93 9.57 -4.84 0.25
N GLU A 94 8.84 -4.10 1.05
CA GLU A 94 7.50 -4.47 1.52
C GLU A 94 6.42 -3.64 0.83
N VAL A 95 5.39 -4.31 0.33
CA VAL A 95 4.20 -3.67 -0.24
C VAL A 95 3.02 -3.89 0.69
N SER A 96 2.31 -2.81 0.99
CA SER A 96 1.04 -2.85 1.71
C SER A 96 0.00 -1.98 1.03
N TYR A 97 -1.28 -2.19 1.31
CA TYR A 97 -2.36 -1.49 0.62
C TYR A 97 -3.65 -1.48 1.43
N GLN A 98 -4.43 -0.44 1.19
CA GLN A 98 -5.78 -0.27 1.72
C GLN A 98 -6.66 0.34 0.64
N PHE A 99 -7.87 -0.19 0.46
CA PHE A 99 -8.86 0.32 -0.49
C PHE A 99 -10.19 0.57 0.19
N LEU A 100 -10.88 1.61 -0.21
CA LEU A 100 -12.20 1.95 0.31
C LEU A 100 -13.21 0.87 -0.08
N PRO A 101 -14.11 0.46 0.85
CA PRO A 101 -15.01 -0.67 0.66
C PRO A 101 -15.91 -0.56 -0.57
N GLU A 102 -16.37 0.64 -0.93
CA GLU A 102 -17.21 0.90 -2.08
C GLU A 102 -16.56 0.55 -3.43
N HIS A 103 -15.24 0.37 -3.44
CA HIS A 103 -14.46 0.03 -4.64
C HIS A 103 -13.99 -1.42 -4.67
N TRP A 104 -14.34 -2.22 -3.66
CA TRP A 104 -13.96 -3.62 -3.60
C TRP A 104 -14.67 -4.48 -4.66
N GLY A 105 -14.09 -5.62 -4.99
CA GLY A 105 -14.70 -6.60 -5.90
C GLY A 105 -14.66 -6.24 -7.37
N ARG A 106 -13.91 -5.21 -7.76
CA ARG A 106 -13.79 -4.73 -9.16
C ARG A 106 -12.41 -4.91 -9.75
N GLY A 107 -11.48 -5.53 -9.02
CA GLY A 107 -10.12 -5.78 -9.47
C GLY A 107 -9.16 -4.60 -9.36
N TYR A 108 -9.57 -3.47 -8.81
CA TYR A 108 -8.72 -2.28 -8.68
C TYR A 108 -7.49 -2.51 -7.79
N ALA A 109 -7.67 -3.14 -6.64
CA ALA A 109 -6.56 -3.41 -5.72
C ALA A 109 -5.54 -4.36 -6.37
N ARG A 110 -5.99 -5.40 -7.07
CA ARG A 110 -5.12 -6.30 -7.82
C ARG A 110 -4.32 -5.57 -8.89
N GLU A 111 -4.96 -4.70 -9.65
CA GLU A 111 -4.32 -3.88 -10.69
C GLU A 111 -3.27 -2.95 -10.11
N ALA A 112 -3.59 -2.24 -9.03
CA ALA A 112 -2.68 -1.30 -8.36
C ALA A 112 -1.49 -2.01 -7.72
N VAL A 113 -1.74 -3.07 -6.95
CA VAL A 113 -0.70 -3.83 -6.25
C VAL A 113 0.20 -4.55 -7.24
N GLY A 114 -0.37 -5.13 -8.29
CA GLY A 114 0.40 -5.78 -9.37
C GLY A 114 1.37 -4.82 -10.04
N ALA A 115 0.93 -3.62 -10.35
CA ALA A 115 1.78 -2.59 -10.95
C ALA A 115 2.87 -2.12 -9.97
N ALA A 116 2.54 -1.93 -8.70
CA ALA A 116 3.51 -1.52 -7.68
C ALA A 116 4.59 -2.61 -7.45
N VAL A 117 4.19 -3.87 -7.39
CA VAL A 117 5.10 -5.00 -7.26
C VAL A 117 6.03 -5.11 -8.47
N ALA A 118 5.49 -5.02 -9.68
CA ALA A 118 6.29 -5.07 -10.91
C ALA A 118 7.33 -3.94 -10.94
N ARG A 119 6.94 -2.72 -10.58
CA ARG A 119 7.85 -1.58 -10.49
C ARG A 119 8.92 -1.79 -9.41
N ALA A 120 8.57 -2.30 -8.24
CA ALA A 120 9.51 -2.56 -7.15
C ALA A 120 10.56 -3.59 -7.56
N LEU A 121 10.18 -4.64 -8.29
CA LEU A 121 11.09 -5.68 -8.77
C LEU A 121 12.08 -5.20 -9.85
N GLU A 122 11.88 -4.03 -10.45
CA GLU A 122 12.88 -3.46 -11.37
C GLU A 122 14.21 -3.17 -10.65
N SER A 123 14.17 -2.84 -9.35
CA SER A 123 15.33 -2.48 -8.54
C SER A 123 15.56 -3.38 -7.32
N ALA A 124 14.54 -4.05 -6.83
CA ALA A 124 14.63 -4.94 -5.67
C ALA A 124 14.76 -6.42 -6.10
N PRO A 125 15.51 -7.25 -5.36
CA PRO A 125 15.62 -8.69 -5.65
C PRO A 125 14.34 -9.46 -5.28
N SER A 126 13.56 -8.94 -4.34
CA SER A 126 12.30 -9.53 -3.88
C SER A 126 11.35 -8.47 -3.36
N VAL A 127 10.06 -8.81 -3.36
CA VAL A 127 9.00 -8.03 -2.72
C VAL A 127 8.25 -8.95 -1.78
N VAL A 128 7.96 -8.45 -0.58
CA VAL A 128 7.16 -9.14 0.43
C VAL A 128 5.89 -8.36 0.76
N ALA A 129 4.88 -9.07 1.21
CA ALA A 129 3.66 -8.49 1.77
C ALA A 129 3.18 -9.37 2.92
N VAL A 130 2.68 -8.74 3.97
CA VAL A 130 2.14 -9.42 5.15
C VAL A 130 0.65 -9.13 5.27
N THR A 131 -0.12 -10.15 5.58
CA THR A 131 -1.54 -10.02 5.89
C THR A 131 -1.93 -11.00 6.99
N GLN A 132 -3.03 -10.75 7.69
CA GLN A 132 -3.56 -11.73 8.61
C GLN A 132 -4.04 -12.98 7.86
N GLU A 133 -3.81 -14.15 8.44
CA GLU A 133 -4.26 -15.43 7.88
C GLU A 133 -5.77 -15.44 7.60
N ALA A 134 -6.55 -14.82 8.48
CA ALA A 134 -8.00 -14.67 8.34
C ALA A 134 -8.44 -13.73 7.20
N ASN A 135 -7.53 -12.91 6.67
CA ASN A 135 -7.84 -12.00 5.58
C ASN A 135 -7.78 -12.71 4.21
N HIS A 136 -8.75 -13.55 3.94
CA HIS A 136 -8.79 -14.36 2.72
C HIS A 136 -8.82 -13.52 1.43
N ARG A 137 -9.42 -12.33 1.47
CA ARG A 137 -9.44 -11.40 0.33
C ARG A 137 -8.02 -10.95 -0.03
N SER A 138 -7.26 -10.50 0.95
CA SER A 138 -5.88 -10.06 0.75
C SER A 138 -4.98 -11.22 0.29
N ARG A 139 -5.13 -12.39 0.89
CA ARG A 139 -4.38 -13.59 0.49
C ARG A 139 -4.60 -13.94 -0.97
N ARG A 140 -5.87 -14.03 -1.40
CA ARG A 140 -6.19 -14.30 -2.82
C ARG A 140 -5.66 -13.24 -3.77
N LEU A 141 -5.66 -11.95 -3.35
CA LEU A 141 -5.09 -10.87 -4.15
C LEU A 141 -3.59 -11.06 -4.33
N LEU A 142 -2.85 -11.31 -3.24
CA LEU A 142 -1.40 -11.50 -3.29
C LEU A 142 -1.01 -12.70 -4.16
N GLU A 143 -1.73 -13.82 -4.03
CA GLU A 143 -1.55 -15.00 -4.88
C GLU A 143 -1.84 -14.68 -6.36
N ALA A 144 -2.90 -13.94 -6.64
CA ALA A 144 -3.25 -13.53 -8.00
C ALA A 144 -2.23 -12.57 -8.64
N VAL A 145 -1.51 -11.79 -7.83
CA VAL A 145 -0.40 -10.94 -8.29
C VAL A 145 0.88 -11.75 -8.53
N GLY A 146 0.96 -12.96 -8.00
CA GLY A 146 2.08 -13.86 -8.19
C GLY A 146 2.98 -14.05 -6.96
N LEU A 147 2.63 -13.47 -5.81
CA LEU A 147 3.36 -13.73 -4.57
C LEU A 147 2.97 -15.12 -4.03
N GLU A 148 3.95 -15.80 -3.46
CA GLU A 148 3.78 -17.11 -2.87
C GLU A 148 3.90 -17.06 -1.35
N HIS A 149 3.14 -17.90 -0.65
CA HIS A 149 3.24 -18.04 0.79
C HIS A 149 4.65 -18.48 1.18
N ALA A 150 5.31 -17.69 2.02
CA ALA A 150 6.69 -17.94 2.47
C ALA A 150 6.78 -18.30 3.94
N GLU A 151 6.06 -17.60 4.80
CA GLU A 151 6.14 -17.77 6.25
C GLU A 151 4.77 -17.58 6.92
N SER A 152 4.59 -18.25 8.06
CA SER A 152 3.47 -18.02 8.98
C SER A 152 4.03 -17.72 10.37
N PHE A 153 3.48 -16.74 11.05
CA PHE A 153 3.95 -16.30 12.38
C PHE A 153 2.82 -15.64 13.16
N VAL A 154 3.03 -15.39 14.44
CA VAL A 154 2.10 -14.66 15.29
C VAL A 154 2.68 -13.29 15.60
N GLU A 155 1.94 -12.23 15.32
CA GLU A 155 2.30 -10.85 15.60
C GLU A 155 1.01 -10.05 15.85
N TRP A 156 1.02 -9.13 16.82
CA TRP A 156 -0.16 -8.34 17.18
C TRP A 156 -1.37 -9.21 17.58
N ASP A 157 -1.11 -10.28 18.34
CA ASP A 157 -2.12 -11.26 18.78
C ASP A 157 -2.95 -11.91 17.64
N ALA A 158 -2.37 -11.98 16.45
CA ALA A 158 -3.02 -12.59 15.30
C ALA A 158 -2.05 -13.45 14.49
N HIS A 159 -2.57 -14.51 13.87
CA HIS A 159 -1.83 -15.29 12.89
C HIS A 159 -1.62 -14.45 11.63
N GLN A 160 -0.37 -14.29 11.23
CA GLN A 160 0.07 -13.55 10.05
C GLN A 160 0.65 -14.52 9.03
N VAL A 161 0.53 -14.15 7.76
CA VAL A 161 1.18 -14.85 6.65
C VAL A 161 1.99 -13.84 5.84
N LEU A 162 3.23 -14.20 5.53
CA LEU A 162 4.11 -13.44 4.65
C LEU A 162 4.12 -14.11 3.29
N TYR A 163 3.88 -13.31 2.29
CA TYR A 163 3.98 -13.66 0.88
C TYR A 163 5.22 -13.02 0.26
N ARG A 164 5.87 -13.73 -0.67
CA ARG A 164 7.09 -13.25 -1.33
C ARG A 164 7.04 -13.51 -2.83
N LEU A 165 7.57 -12.58 -3.61
CA LEU A 165 7.87 -12.75 -5.02
C LEU A 165 9.32 -12.34 -5.25
N CYS A 166 10.12 -13.25 -5.79
CA CYS A 166 11.48 -12.99 -6.23
C CYS A 166 11.51 -12.59 -7.71
N ARG A 167 12.52 -11.81 -8.05
CA ARG A 167 12.79 -11.36 -9.42
C ARG A 167 13.12 -12.52 -10.34
#